data_0f8ce8d762411aa44dc175f0f6fedd3d
#
_entry.id   0f8ce8d762411aa44dc175f0f6fedd3d
#
_cell.length_a   1.000
_cell.length_b   1.000
_cell.length_c   1.000
_cell.angle_alpha   90.00
_cell.angle_beta   90.00
_cell.angle_gamma   90.00
#
_symmetry.space_group_name_H-M   'P 1'
#
loop_
_entity.id
_entity.type
_entity.pdbx_description
1 polymer ?
#
loop_
_entity_poly.entity_id
_entity_poly.type
_entity_poly.pdbx_seq_one_letter_code
_entity_poly.pdbx_strand_id
1 'polypeptide(L)'
;MTLQWGYKRAFVRCALLFVAGTALQIVFGDLNNEFLRYPWGLIIALNYLYLLVLIHFQKDRWKWLSQLADHYACTSALASMVVMTIIFGLTRQDPATEGLVGTLGFSRMTSSWAFNLLLLYFTTTTGLAVMEDLQHIRKRRVAAVLSHLAVFVVLVAGIFGSGDKLRVTVTLQKGTPSHWGVSRAGEKVDLPFVLTLDEFRMEEYAPK
;
A
#
# COMPACT_ATOMS: atom_id res chain seq x y z
N MET A 1 11.31 -29.13 14.10
CA MET A 1 10.80 -28.28 15.20
C MET A 1 11.16 -26.78 15.04
N THR A 2 12.26 -26.43 14.41
CA THR A 2 12.71 -25.04 14.19
C THR A 2 11.86 -24.24 13.19
N LEU A 3 11.33 -24.88 12.13
CA LEU A 3 10.53 -24.24 11.07
C LEU A 3 9.23 -23.60 11.60
N GLN A 4 8.49 -24.31 12.44
CA GLN A 4 7.24 -23.82 13.03
C GLN A 4 7.45 -22.61 13.93
N TRP A 5 8.58 -22.53 14.65
CA TRP A 5 8.91 -21.41 15.52
C TRP A 5 9.21 -20.11 14.73
N GLY A 6 9.81 -20.21 13.54
CA GLY A 6 10.08 -19.07 12.66
C GLY A 6 8.79 -18.38 12.21
N TYR A 7 7.84 -19.12 11.64
CA TYR A 7 6.55 -18.62 11.21
C TYR A 7 5.71 -18.07 12.36
N LYS A 8 5.62 -18.78 13.48
CA LYS A 8 4.86 -18.33 14.65
C LYS A 8 5.31 -16.94 15.11
N ARG A 9 6.63 -16.71 15.23
CA ARG A 9 7.18 -15.39 15.62
C ARG A 9 6.89 -14.32 14.56
N ALA A 10 6.99 -14.67 13.29
CA ALA A 10 6.74 -13.75 12.19
C ALA A 10 5.27 -13.32 12.14
N PHE A 11 4.31 -14.24 12.27
CA PHE A 11 2.88 -13.90 12.38
C PHE A 11 2.54 -13.11 13.65
N VAL A 12 3.18 -13.39 14.78
CA VAL A 12 3.00 -12.58 16.00
C VAL A 12 3.41 -11.13 15.75
N ARG A 13 4.49 -10.87 14.99
CA ARG A 13 4.87 -9.49 14.62
C ARG A 13 3.82 -8.82 13.74
N CYS A 14 3.30 -9.52 12.74
CA CYS A 14 2.21 -8.99 11.91
C CYS A 14 0.98 -8.67 12.77
N ALA A 15 0.61 -9.54 13.71
CA ALA A 15 -0.49 -9.30 14.64
C ALA A 15 -0.22 -8.09 15.55
N LEU A 16 1.00 -7.95 16.06
CA LEU A 16 1.38 -6.79 16.89
C LEU A 16 1.33 -5.48 16.07
N LEU A 17 1.78 -5.49 14.82
CA LEU A 17 1.67 -4.34 13.91
C LEU A 17 0.22 -3.98 13.61
N PHE A 18 -0.62 -5.00 13.41
CA PHE A 18 -2.05 -4.79 13.22
C PHE A 18 -2.70 -4.15 14.45
N VAL A 19 -2.44 -4.69 15.65
CA VAL A 19 -2.96 -4.15 16.92
C VAL A 19 -2.44 -2.72 17.15
N ALA A 20 -1.16 -2.48 16.94
CA ALA A 20 -0.58 -1.14 17.07
C ALA A 20 -1.20 -0.15 16.08
N GLY A 21 -1.38 -0.56 14.82
CA GLY A 21 -2.04 0.26 13.81
C GLY A 21 -3.50 0.54 14.15
N THR A 22 -4.22 -0.44 14.68
CA THR A 22 -5.60 -0.24 15.13
C THR A 22 -5.66 0.73 16.32
N ALA A 23 -4.72 0.64 17.25
CA ALA A 23 -4.62 1.58 18.36
C ALA A 23 -4.33 3.02 17.87
N LEU A 24 -3.41 3.19 16.92
CA LEU A 24 -3.14 4.47 16.28
C LEU A 24 -4.36 5.02 15.53
N GLN A 25 -5.12 4.14 14.87
CA GLN A 25 -6.36 4.52 14.18
C GLN A 25 -7.40 5.11 15.14
N ILE A 26 -7.56 4.50 16.33
CA ILE A 26 -8.51 4.99 17.34
C ILE A 26 -8.06 6.34 17.92
N VAL A 27 -6.75 6.54 18.10
CA VAL A 27 -6.21 7.76 18.74
C VAL A 27 -6.12 8.92 17.75
N PHE A 28 -5.61 8.69 16.55
CA PHE A 28 -5.30 9.74 15.57
C PHE A 28 -6.30 9.82 14.41
N GLY A 29 -7.20 8.85 14.27
CA GLY A 29 -8.08 8.77 13.11
C GLY A 29 -7.33 8.34 11.84
N ASP A 30 -7.82 8.75 10.68
CA ASP A 30 -7.27 8.35 9.39
C ASP A 30 -5.90 8.97 9.12
N LEU A 31 -5.04 8.18 8.48
CA LEU A 31 -3.76 8.65 7.98
C LEU A 31 -4.00 9.62 6.81
N ASN A 32 -3.55 10.86 6.97
CA ASN A 32 -3.53 11.83 5.88
C ASN A 32 -2.24 11.63 5.06
N ASN A 33 -2.38 11.25 3.79
CA ASN A 33 -1.25 10.99 2.89
C ASN A 33 -0.76 12.27 2.17
N GLU A 34 -1.32 13.45 2.44
CA GLU A 34 -0.92 14.70 1.79
C GLU A 34 0.54 15.07 2.05
N PHE A 35 1.10 14.65 3.20
CA PHE A 35 2.52 14.83 3.49
C PHE A 35 3.46 14.07 2.52
N LEU A 36 2.93 13.07 1.79
CA LEU A 36 3.65 12.34 0.73
C LEU A 36 3.51 12.99 -0.65
N ARG A 37 2.90 14.18 -0.74
CA ARG A 37 2.83 14.92 -2.00
C ARG A 37 4.23 15.37 -2.45
N TYR A 38 4.45 15.33 -3.77
CA TYR A 38 5.70 15.79 -4.38
C TYR A 38 6.06 17.21 -3.91
N PRO A 39 7.32 17.50 -3.55
CA PRO A 39 8.52 16.64 -3.62
C PRO A 39 8.77 15.76 -2.39
N TRP A 40 7.99 15.90 -1.30
CA TRP A 40 8.24 15.23 -0.02
C TRP A 40 8.15 13.71 -0.12
N GLY A 41 7.20 13.17 -0.87
CA GLY A 41 7.06 11.74 -1.11
C GLY A 41 8.33 11.13 -1.71
N LEU A 42 8.94 11.81 -2.69
CA LEU A 42 10.20 11.38 -3.29
C LEU A 42 11.37 11.42 -2.29
N ILE A 43 11.48 12.49 -1.50
CA ILE A 43 12.54 12.64 -0.49
C ILE A 43 12.43 11.53 0.55
N ILE A 44 11.22 11.26 1.05
CA ILE A 44 10.96 10.20 2.03
C ILE A 44 11.25 8.82 1.41
N ALA A 45 10.87 8.59 0.15
CA ALA A 45 11.20 7.34 -0.56
C ALA A 45 12.70 7.10 -0.67
N LEU A 46 13.48 8.13 -1.02
CA LEU A 46 14.95 8.02 -1.11
C LEU A 46 15.58 7.74 0.25
N ASN A 47 15.12 8.41 1.30
CA ASN A 47 15.57 8.15 2.67
C ASN A 47 15.20 6.73 3.13
N TYR A 48 14.00 6.26 2.78
CA TYR A 48 13.57 4.90 3.06
C TYR A 48 14.44 3.85 2.34
N LEU A 49 14.75 4.06 1.06
CA LEU A 49 15.66 3.18 0.30
C LEU A 49 17.06 3.17 0.92
N TYR A 50 17.57 4.34 1.33
CA TYR A 50 18.85 4.44 2.05
C TYR A 50 18.83 3.66 3.37
N LEU A 51 17.74 3.78 4.14
CA LEU A 51 17.54 3.03 5.39
C LEU A 51 17.53 1.53 5.14
N LEU A 52 16.87 1.05 4.09
CA LEU A 52 16.87 -0.37 3.71
C LEU A 52 18.28 -0.88 3.41
N VAL A 53 19.09 -0.09 2.70
CA VAL A 53 20.51 -0.43 2.43
C VAL A 53 21.27 -0.54 3.74
N LEU A 54 21.12 0.41 4.66
CA LEU A 54 21.76 0.35 5.99
C LEU A 54 21.33 -0.89 6.79
N ILE A 55 20.05 -1.21 6.80
CA ILE A 55 19.52 -2.40 7.47
C ILE A 55 20.15 -3.67 6.87
N HIS A 56 20.24 -3.73 5.53
CA HIS A 56 20.81 -4.89 4.85
C HIS A 56 22.29 -5.12 5.23
N PHE A 57 23.10 -4.06 5.30
CA PHE A 57 24.51 -4.18 5.70
C PHE A 57 24.68 -4.46 7.21
N GLN A 58 23.72 -4.09 8.04
CA GLN A 58 23.80 -4.30 9.49
C GLN A 58 23.02 -5.53 9.99
N LYS A 59 22.33 -6.26 9.10
CA LYS A 59 21.47 -7.39 9.48
C LYS A 59 22.19 -8.47 10.30
N ASP A 60 23.47 -8.72 10.01
CA ASP A 60 24.25 -9.76 10.70
C ASP A 60 24.74 -9.32 12.07
N ARG A 61 24.78 -8.01 12.33
CA ARG A 61 25.20 -7.46 13.62
C ARG A 61 24.09 -7.48 14.68
N TRP A 62 22.82 -7.37 14.23
CA TRP A 62 21.67 -7.25 15.13
C TRP A 62 20.64 -8.35 14.85
N LYS A 63 20.43 -9.26 15.80
CA LYS A 63 19.49 -10.39 15.65
C LYS A 63 18.08 -10.00 15.20
N TRP A 64 17.57 -8.84 15.62
CA TRP A 64 16.24 -8.37 15.23
C TRP A 64 16.18 -7.90 13.76
N LEU A 65 17.27 -7.33 13.23
CA LEU A 65 17.38 -6.97 11.80
C LEU A 65 17.51 -8.22 10.93
N SER A 66 18.30 -9.19 11.35
CA SER A 66 18.40 -10.49 10.66
C SER A 66 17.03 -11.17 10.53
N GLN A 67 16.17 -11.04 11.54
CA GLN A 67 14.84 -11.60 11.53
C GLN A 67 13.86 -10.86 10.59
N LEU A 68 14.12 -9.59 10.20
CA LEU A 68 13.37 -8.86 9.19
C LEU A 68 13.76 -9.30 7.77
N ALA A 69 15.01 -9.68 7.58
CA ALA A 69 15.54 -10.17 6.29
C ALA A 69 15.24 -11.66 6.05
N ASP A 70 14.62 -12.36 7.01
CA ASP A 70 14.31 -13.77 6.90
C ASP A 70 13.08 -14.00 6.00
N HIS A 71 13.11 -15.10 5.21
CA HIS A 71 11.98 -15.51 4.36
C HIS A 71 10.67 -15.71 5.14
N TYR A 72 10.75 -16.10 6.43
CA TYR A 72 9.56 -16.20 7.30
C TYR A 72 8.86 -14.84 7.48
N ALA A 73 9.63 -13.75 7.56
CA ALA A 73 9.07 -12.40 7.69
C ALA A 73 8.34 -11.99 6.41
N CYS A 74 8.96 -12.16 5.25
CA CYS A 74 8.36 -11.81 3.96
C CYS A 74 7.08 -12.64 3.69
N THR A 75 7.14 -13.96 3.91
CA THR A 75 5.98 -14.84 3.68
C THR A 75 4.81 -14.52 4.62
N SER A 76 5.09 -14.28 5.92
CA SER A 76 4.03 -13.93 6.87
C SER A 76 3.45 -12.54 6.59
N ALA A 77 4.27 -11.57 6.18
CA ALA A 77 3.82 -10.24 5.77
C ALA A 77 2.90 -10.33 4.54
N LEU A 78 3.31 -11.10 3.51
CA LEU A 78 2.49 -11.35 2.32
C LEU A 78 1.15 -11.98 2.69
N ALA A 79 1.16 -13.06 3.49
CA ALA A 79 -0.07 -13.73 3.93
C ALA A 79 -0.98 -12.79 4.71
N SER A 80 -0.43 -11.95 5.59
CA SER A 80 -1.19 -10.95 6.34
C SER A 80 -1.78 -9.88 5.42
N MET A 81 -1.05 -9.44 4.39
CA MET A 81 -1.55 -8.52 3.38
C MET A 81 -2.68 -9.12 2.55
N VAL A 82 -2.60 -10.42 2.19
CA VAL A 82 -3.69 -11.12 1.50
C VAL A 82 -4.95 -11.14 2.37
N VAL A 83 -4.83 -11.48 3.65
CA VAL A 83 -5.97 -11.45 4.60
C VAL A 83 -6.55 -10.04 4.69
N MET A 84 -5.72 -9.02 4.82
CA MET A 84 -6.17 -7.62 4.86
C MET A 84 -6.89 -7.22 3.57
N THR A 85 -6.39 -7.63 2.41
CA THR A 85 -7.02 -7.35 1.12
C THR A 85 -8.38 -8.04 0.97
N ILE A 86 -8.53 -9.26 1.50
CA ILE A 86 -9.82 -9.98 1.53
C ILE A 86 -10.82 -9.21 2.41
N ILE A 87 -10.41 -8.82 3.62
CA ILE A 87 -11.25 -8.01 4.53
C ILE A 87 -11.66 -6.70 3.83
N PHE A 88 -10.71 -6.04 3.14
CA PHE A 88 -10.95 -4.83 2.37
C PHE A 88 -11.99 -5.03 1.26
N GLY A 89 -11.89 -6.13 0.51
CA GLY A 89 -12.84 -6.47 -0.56
C GLY A 89 -14.25 -6.81 -0.07
N LEU A 90 -14.36 -7.36 1.14
CA LEU A 90 -15.64 -7.71 1.76
C LEU A 90 -16.30 -6.54 2.52
N THR A 91 -15.54 -5.50 2.84
CA THR A 91 -16.03 -4.34 3.61
C THR A 91 -16.40 -3.20 2.67
N ARG A 92 -17.62 -2.64 2.84
CA ARG A 92 -18.03 -1.46 2.06
C ARG A 92 -17.09 -0.29 2.35
N GLN A 93 -16.49 0.25 1.30
CA GLN A 93 -15.54 1.37 1.36
C GLN A 93 -16.28 2.70 1.24
N ASP A 94 -16.83 3.16 2.34
CA ASP A 94 -17.58 4.41 2.42
C ASP A 94 -17.07 5.26 3.59
N PRO A 95 -16.56 6.48 3.32
CA PRO A 95 -16.06 7.38 4.35
C PRO A 95 -17.13 7.80 5.38
N ALA A 96 -18.40 7.75 5.00
CA ALA A 96 -19.51 8.10 5.87
C ALA A 96 -19.96 6.95 6.79
N THR A 97 -19.30 5.78 6.73
CA THR A 97 -19.65 4.63 7.58
C THR A 97 -19.35 4.94 9.05
N GLU A 98 -20.39 4.96 9.85
CA GLU A 98 -20.31 5.11 11.31
C GLU A 98 -20.19 3.74 12.01
N GLY A 99 -19.92 3.76 13.33
CA GLY A 99 -19.81 2.58 14.17
C GLY A 99 -18.43 1.95 14.18
N LEU A 100 -18.34 0.71 14.69
CA LEU A 100 -17.06 0.02 14.90
C LEU A 100 -16.23 -0.13 13.62
N VAL A 101 -16.87 -0.40 12.48
CA VAL A 101 -16.18 -0.57 11.19
C VAL A 101 -15.50 0.72 10.75
N GLY A 102 -16.15 1.87 10.92
CA GLY A 102 -15.59 3.19 10.63
C GLY A 102 -14.48 3.56 11.61
N THR A 103 -14.70 3.37 12.92
CA THR A 103 -13.72 3.70 13.99
C THR A 103 -12.44 2.88 13.86
N LEU A 104 -12.54 1.61 13.49
CA LEU A 104 -11.38 0.74 13.26
C LEU A 104 -10.70 0.95 11.89
N GLY A 105 -11.24 1.84 11.04
CA GLY A 105 -10.69 2.17 9.73
C GLY A 105 -10.94 1.14 8.64
N PHE A 106 -11.83 0.15 8.84
CA PHE A 106 -12.12 -0.87 7.82
C PHE A 106 -12.91 -0.34 6.63
N SER A 107 -13.66 0.73 6.78
CA SER A 107 -14.38 1.43 5.70
C SER A 107 -13.49 2.36 4.87
N ARG A 108 -12.26 2.59 5.32
CA ARG A 108 -11.26 3.47 4.68
C ARG A 108 -9.87 2.87 4.75
N MET A 109 -9.73 1.61 4.35
CA MET A 109 -8.51 0.81 4.58
C MET A 109 -7.24 1.43 4.02
N THR A 110 -7.29 2.13 2.88
CA THR A 110 -6.11 2.80 2.30
C THR A 110 -5.58 3.95 3.17
N SER A 111 -6.42 4.51 4.06
CA SER A 111 -6.06 5.52 5.06
C SER A 111 -5.93 4.92 6.46
N SER A 112 -6.12 3.61 6.62
CA SER A 112 -6.00 2.91 7.90
C SER A 112 -4.54 2.73 8.30
N TRP A 113 -4.21 3.06 9.54
CA TRP A 113 -2.87 2.83 10.10
C TRP A 113 -2.51 1.34 10.11
N ALA A 114 -3.45 0.46 10.43
CA ALA A 114 -3.20 -0.99 10.44
C ALA A 114 -2.79 -1.51 9.07
N PHE A 115 -3.50 -1.10 8.01
CA PHE A 115 -3.16 -1.46 6.64
C PHE A 115 -1.80 -0.88 6.23
N ASN A 116 -1.56 0.40 6.49
CA ASN A 116 -0.32 1.08 6.07
C ASN A 116 0.92 0.56 6.82
N LEU A 117 0.82 0.22 8.11
CA LEU A 117 1.92 -0.39 8.85
C LEU A 117 2.27 -1.79 8.34
N LEU A 118 1.27 -2.62 8.06
CA LEU A 118 1.49 -3.93 7.46
C LEU A 118 2.05 -3.83 6.04
N LEU A 119 1.56 -2.87 5.24
CA LEU A 119 2.06 -2.61 3.90
C LEU A 119 3.53 -2.15 3.94
N LEU A 120 3.88 -1.25 4.85
CA LEU A 120 5.27 -0.79 5.04
C LEU A 120 6.16 -1.96 5.49
N TYR A 121 5.69 -2.79 6.41
CA TYR A 121 6.41 -3.98 6.85
C TYR A 121 6.63 -4.97 5.69
N PHE A 122 5.59 -5.25 4.89
CA PHE A 122 5.69 -6.10 3.70
C PHE A 122 6.67 -5.52 2.68
N THR A 123 6.62 -4.22 2.42
CA THR A 123 7.56 -3.54 1.51
C THR A 123 9.00 -3.64 2.02
N THR A 124 9.20 -3.49 3.34
CA THR A 124 10.52 -3.59 3.97
C THR A 124 11.10 -5.00 3.83
N THR A 125 10.32 -6.02 4.16
CA THR A 125 10.77 -7.43 4.06
C THR A 125 11.01 -7.85 2.60
N THR A 126 10.18 -7.38 1.67
CA THR A 126 10.36 -7.60 0.22
C THR A 126 11.62 -6.88 -0.28
N GLY A 127 11.86 -5.65 0.13
CA GLY A 127 13.08 -4.91 -0.24
C GLY A 127 14.35 -5.58 0.24
N LEU A 128 14.37 -6.09 1.48
CA LEU A 128 15.50 -6.86 1.99
C LEU A 128 15.71 -8.18 1.22
N ALA A 129 14.62 -8.87 0.84
CA ALA A 129 14.69 -10.06 0.00
C ALA A 129 15.25 -9.75 -1.40
N VAL A 130 14.86 -8.63 -2.00
CA VAL A 130 15.43 -8.16 -3.29
C VAL A 130 16.93 -7.92 -3.18
N MET A 131 17.40 -7.27 -2.11
CA MET A 131 18.82 -7.02 -1.90
C MET A 131 19.60 -8.32 -1.75
N GLU A 132 19.06 -9.30 -1.04
CA GLU A 132 19.65 -10.64 -0.90
C GLU A 132 19.72 -11.37 -2.25
N ASP A 133 18.64 -11.31 -3.04
CA ASP A 133 18.59 -11.91 -4.36
C ASP A 133 19.59 -11.26 -5.35
N LEU A 134 19.76 -9.93 -5.28
CA LEU A 134 20.73 -9.19 -6.11
C LEU A 134 22.17 -9.54 -5.74
N GLN A 135 22.49 -9.71 -4.46
CA GLN A 135 23.83 -10.15 -4.03
C GLN A 135 24.18 -11.57 -4.55
N HIS A 136 23.16 -12.42 -4.68
CA HIS A 136 23.31 -13.81 -5.11
C HIS A 136 22.79 -14.06 -6.53
N ILE A 137 22.75 -13.06 -7.39
CA ILE A 137 22.10 -13.10 -8.71
C ILE A 137 22.65 -14.25 -9.60
N ARG A 138 23.93 -14.59 -9.48
CA ARG A 138 24.55 -15.71 -10.23
C ARG A 138 24.01 -17.07 -9.81
N LYS A 139 23.46 -17.20 -8.61
CA LYS A 139 22.91 -18.45 -8.03
C LYS A 139 21.37 -18.51 -8.12
N ARG A 140 20.72 -17.38 -8.42
CA ARG A 140 19.26 -17.25 -8.48
C ARG A 140 18.76 -17.24 -9.91
N ARG A 141 17.52 -17.67 -10.11
CA ARG A 141 16.84 -17.52 -11.40
C ARG A 141 16.54 -16.05 -11.63
N VAL A 142 17.02 -15.49 -12.74
CA VAL A 142 16.84 -14.07 -13.09
C VAL A 142 15.35 -13.67 -13.06
N ALA A 143 14.45 -14.55 -13.52
CA ALA A 143 13.02 -14.30 -13.48
C ALA A 143 12.48 -14.07 -12.04
N ALA A 144 12.98 -14.81 -11.05
CA ALA A 144 12.57 -14.63 -9.65
C ALA A 144 13.07 -13.29 -9.10
N VAL A 145 14.30 -12.91 -9.40
CA VAL A 145 14.89 -11.62 -8.99
C VAL A 145 14.08 -10.47 -9.60
N LEU A 146 13.75 -10.54 -10.89
CA LEU A 146 12.95 -9.52 -11.58
C LEU A 146 11.53 -9.43 -11.01
N SER A 147 10.91 -10.57 -10.66
CA SER A 147 9.57 -10.57 -10.05
C SER A 147 9.56 -9.88 -8.69
N HIS A 148 10.51 -10.21 -7.80
CA HIS A 148 10.61 -9.55 -6.50
C HIS A 148 10.91 -8.06 -6.64
N LEU A 149 11.81 -7.68 -7.56
CA LEU A 149 12.15 -6.29 -7.83
C LEU A 149 10.93 -5.51 -8.36
N ALA A 150 10.17 -6.09 -9.31
CA ALA A 150 8.98 -5.46 -9.85
C ALA A 150 7.92 -5.21 -8.76
N VAL A 151 7.65 -6.21 -7.91
CA VAL A 151 6.73 -6.06 -6.77
C VAL A 151 7.23 -4.97 -5.82
N PHE A 152 8.51 -4.96 -5.49
CA PHE A 152 9.09 -3.95 -4.60
C PHE A 152 8.95 -2.53 -5.16
N VAL A 153 9.25 -2.33 -6.45
CA VAL A 153 9.10 -1.01 -7.12
C VAL A 153 7.65 -0.54 -7.08
N VAL A 154 6.70 -1.43 -7.36
CA VAL A 154 5.26 -1.11 -7.31
C VAL A 154 4.83 -0.73 -5.88
N LEU A 155 5.30 -1.46 -4.87
CA LEU A 155 4.98 -1.17 -3.46
C LEU A 155 5.55 0.20 -3.03
N VAL A 156 6.81 0.47 -3.34
CA VAL A 156 7.45 1.77 -3.03
C VAL A 156 6.72 2.91 -3.72
N ALA A 157 6.46 2.78 -5.03
CA ALA A 157 5.72 3.79 -5.78
C ALA A 157 4.29 3.98 -5.25
N GLY A 158 3.62 2.89 -4.87
CA GLY A 158 2.26 2.93 -4.31
C GLY A 158 2.17 3.62 -2.96
N ILE A 159 3.15 3.40 -2.06
CA ILE A 159 3.19 4.04 -0.74
C ILE A 159 3.57 5.51 -0.88
N PHE A 160 4.75 5.79 -1.44
CA PHE A 160 5.34 7.14 -1.41
C PHE A 160 4.77 8.08 -2.49
N GLY A 161 4.11 7.54 -3.53
CA GLY A 161 3.31 8.31 -4.50
C GLY A 161 1.84 8.45 -4.13
N SER A 162 1.41 7.97 -2.96
CA SER A 162 -0.01 8.01 -2.56
C SER A 162 -0.56 9.42 -2.37
N GLY A 163 0.28 10.38 -2.00
CA GLY A 163 -0.08 11.79 -1.82
C GLY A 163 -0.38 12.53 -3.12
N ASP A 164 0.12 12.04 -4.26
CA ASP A 164 -0.08 12.66 -5.57
C ASP A 164 -1.37 12.19 -6.27
N LYS A 165 -2.15 11.30 -5.63
CA LYS A 165 -3.43 10.83 -6.17
C LYS A 165 -4.50 11.91 -6.08
N LEU A 166 -4.95 12.39 -7.21
CA LEU A 166 -6.07 13.31 -7.31
C LEU A 166 -7.30 12.56 -7.85
N ARG A 167 -8.40 12.60 -7.09
CA ARG A 167 -9.70 12.09 -7.55
C ARG A 167 -10.61 13.24 -7.86
N VAL A 168 -11.03 13.32 -9.09
CA VAL A 168 -11.98 14.33 -9.57
C VAL A 168 -13.18 13.66 -10.25
N THR A 169 -14.35 14.22 -10.04
CA THR A 169 -15.57 13.84 -10.76
C THR A 169 -15.77 14.82 -11.89
N VAL A 170 -15.81 14.31 -13.11
CA VAL A 170 -16.05 15.12 -14.31
C VAL A 170 -17.46 14.84 -14.81
N THR A 171 -18.30 15.88 -14.91
CA THR A 171 -19.62 15.77 -15.54
C THR A 171 -19.46 16.06 -17.03
N LEU A 172 -19.73 15.05 -17.86
CA LEU A 172 -19.61 15.17 -19.31
C LEU A 172 -20.99 15.30 -19.93
N GLN A 173 -21.13 16.27 -20.87
CA GLN A 173 -22.27 16.38 -21.78
C GLN A 173 -21.83 15.93 -23.15
N LYS A 174 -22.74 15.26 -23.89
CA LYS A 174 -22.44 14.76 -25.22
C LYS A 174 -22.02 15.92 -26.17
N GLY A 175 -20.89 15.76 -26.83
CA GLY A 175 -20.32 16.72 -27.75
C GLY A 175 -19.68 17.98 -27.14
N THR A 176 -19.72 18.12 -25.81
CA THR A 176 -19.13 19.28 -25.13
C THR A 176 -17.80 18.91 -24.51
N PRO A 177 -16.67 19.54 -24.89
CA PRO A 177 -15.37 19.27 -24.28
C PRO A 177 -15.31 19.83 -22.87
N SER A 178 -14.77 19.05 -21.92
CA SER A 178 -14.52 19.48 -20.55
C SER A 178 -13.05 19.28 -20.20
N HIS A 179 -12.44 20.28 -19.57
CA HIS A 179 -11.06 20.28 -19.11
C HIS A 179 -10.97 20.46 -17.58
N TRP A 180 -12.08 20.35 -16.87
CA TRP A 180 -12.13 20.51 -15.43
C TRP A 180 -13.03 19.44 -14.77
N GLY A 181 -12.80 19.21 -13.50
CA GLY A 181 -13.63 18.35 -12.67
C GLY A 181 -13.72 18.90 -11.25
N VAL A 182 -14.52 18.26 -10.43
CA VAL A 182 -14.73 18.64 -9.03
C VAL A 182 -14.04 17.62 -8.12
N SER A 183 -13.20 18.09 -7.21
CA SER A 183 -12.56 17.26 -6.19
C SER A 183 -13.58 16.79 -5.16
N ARG A 184 -13.18 15.84 -4.29
CA ARG A 184 -14.03 15.43 -3.15
C ARG A 184 -14.36 16.58 -2.18
N ALA A 185 -13.50 17.59 -2.11
CA ALA A 185 -13.71 18.78 -1.28
C ALA A 185 -14.65 19.81 -1.93
N GLY A 186 -15.16 19.54 -3.15
CA GLY A 186 -16.00 20.47 -3.90
C GLY A 186 -15.21 21.52 -4.68
N GLU A 187 -13.90 21.45 -4.71
CA GLU A 187 -13.04 22.39 -5.42
C GLU A 187 -12.97 22.06 -6.91
N LYS A 188 -12.98 23.10 -7.74
CA LYS A 188 -12.76 22.98 -9.17
C LYS A 188 -11.28 22.72 -9.45
N VAL A 189 -11.00 21.66 -10.20
CA VAL A 189 -9.65 21.26 -10.57
C VAL A 189 -9.55 21.21 -12.09
N ASP A 190 -8.59 21.92 -12.64
CA ASP A 190 -8.31 21.88 -14.08
C ASP A 190 -7.50 20.63 -14.42
N LEU A 191 -7.91 19.94 -15.48
CA LEU A 191 -7.25 18.75 -15.97
C LEU A 191 -6.24 19.12 -17.05
N PRO A 192 -5.07 18.46 -17.14
CA PRO A 192 -4.06 18.71 -18.18
C PRO A 192 -4.46 18.15 -19.55
N PHE A 193 -5.69 17.67 -19.70
CA PHE A 193 -6.25 17.11 -20.91
C PHE A 193 -7.72 17.48 -21.02
N VAL A 194 -8.28 17.35 -22.24
CA VAL A 194 -9.68 17.61 -22.53
C VAL A 194 -10.40 16.28 -22.71
N LEU A 195 -11.57 16.14 -22.10
CA LEU A 195 -12.46 14.99 -22.27
C LEU A 195 -13.69 15.42 -23.07
N THR A 196 -14.01 14.66 -24.10
CA THR A 196 -15.25 14.83 -24.89
C THR A 196 -16.00 13.51 -24.87
N LEU A 197 -17.30 13.57 -24.60
CA LEU A 197 -18.18 12.40 -24.63
C LEU A 197 -18.80 12.32 -26.04
N ASP A 198 -18.35 11.39 -26.86
CA ASP A 198 -18.86 11.18 -28.20
C ASP A 198 -20.18 10.41 -28.20
N GLU A 199 -20.25 9.32 -27.44
CA GLU A 199 -21.44 8.48 -27.36
C GLU A 199 -21.59 7.88 -25.95
N PHE A 200 -22.83 7.79 -25.48
CA PHE A 200 -23.22 7.08 -24.26
C PHE A 200 -24.30 6.07 -24.62
N ARG A 201 -24.03 4.79 -24.39
CA ARG A 201 -24.98 3.68 -24.54
C ARG A 201 -25.23 3.03 -23.19
N MET A 202 -26.49 2.91 -22.83
CA MET A 202 -26.93 2.17 -21.65
C MET A 202 -27.61 0.87 -22.12
N GLU A 203 -27.01 -0.27 -21.81
CA GLU A 203 -27.64 -1.58 -22.03
C GLU A 203 -28.44 -1.93 -20.77
N GLU A 204 -29.76 -2.00 -20.90
CA GLU A 204 -30.64 -2.48 -19.85
C GLU A 204 -30.78 -4.00 -19.98
N TYR A 205 -30.49 -4.72 -18.91
CA TYR A 205 -30.82 -6.14 -18.83
C TYR A 205 -32.31 -6.29 -18.71
N ALA A 206 -32.93 -7.12 -19.56
CA ALA A 206 -34.33 -7.46 -19.44
C ALA A 206 -34.60 -8.04 -18.03
N PRO A 207 -35.63 -7.56 -17.34
CA PRO A 207 -36.00 -8.11 -16.03
C PRO A 207 -36.31 -9.60 -16.20
N LYS A 208 -35.69 -10.44 -15.32
CA LYS A 208 -35.96 -11.89 -15.27
C LYS A 208 -37.30 -12.14 -14.63
#